data_796c219dea6a4bfbaddb82b5bc675031
#
_entry.id   796c219dea6a4bfbaddb82b5bc675031
#
_cell.length_a   1.000
_cell.length_b   1.000
_cell.length_c   1.000
_cell.angle_alpha   90.00
_cell.angle_beta   90.00
_cell.angle_gamma   90.00
#
_symmetry.space_group_name_H-M   'P 1'
#
loop_
_entity.id
_entity.type
_entity.pdbx_description
1 polymer ?
#
loop_
_entity_poly.entity_id
_entity_poly.type
_entity_poly.pdbx_seq_one_letter_code
_entity_poly.pdbx_strand_id
1 'polypeptide(L)'
;MLSIGMQIADTARQLSDSVLSVADTVMSAGAVAGSVTDSGNSLWNWLCQWFQKMLSQENVGIYLIGFTAQLLFSARLLLQWLISEKTHKVQSPNIYWILSIAGAWLLTLYGWFREDFSIILGQIITYYIYMWNLRAKKIWQPLPRLLRWILVLTPVIALLFCLRDADRFFGSLFRNPDVSIGLLVFGSLGQVVFTLRFIYQIVYSYRHGESVLPVGFWLLSLVGATTIMAYGIVRSDPVLILGQSFGWVAYLRNIMIGFRQKKD
;
A
#
# COMPACT_ATOMS: atom_id res chain seq x y z
N MET A 1 -3.14 -10.96 -33.99
CA MET A 1 -3.38 -11.09 -32.53
C MET A 1 -2.50 -12.14 -31.85
N LEU A 2 -2.28 -13.32 -32.41
CA LEU A 2 -1.40 -14.37 -31.85
C LEU A 2 0.07 -13.93 -31.67
N SER A 3 0.63 -13.14 -32.58
CA SER A 3 2.01 -12.64 -32.53
C SER A 3 2.27 -11.66 -31.36
N ILE A 4 1.32 -10.81 -31.04
CA ILE A 4 1.44 -9.84 -29.92
C ILE A 4 1.36 -10.56 -28.58
N GLY A 5 0.50 -11.57 -28.44
CA GLY A 5 0.41 -12.39 -27.23
C GLY A 5 1.70 -13.16 -26.96
N MET A 6 2.34 -13.66 -28.00
CA MET A 6 3.62 -14.39 -27.90
C MET A 6 4.77 -13.45 -27.51
N GLN A 7 4.83 -12.25 -28.09
CA GLN A 7 5.82 -11.22 -27.72
C GLN A 7 5.66 -10.76 -26.26
N ILE A 8 4.43 -10.59 -25.77
CA ILE A 8 4.17 -10.23 -24.37
C ILE A 8 4.62 -11.35 -23.42
N ALA A 9 4.36 -12.60 -23.78
CA ALA A 9 4.78 -13.77 -22.99
C ALA A 9 6.31 -13.89 -22.95
N ASP A 10 7.01 -13.66 -24.07
CA ASP A 10 8.47 -13.69 -24.12
C ASP A 10 9.09 -12.53 -23.34
N THR A 11 8.54 -11.34 -23.43
CA THR A 11 8.99 -10.18 -22.63
C THR A 11 8.75 -10.41 -21.14
N ALA A 12 7.62 -11.01 -20.76
CA ALA A 12 7.34 -11.35 -19.37
C ALA A 12 8.31 -12.42 -18.83
N ARG A 13 8.67 -13.41 -19.65
CA ARG A 13 9.71 -14.40 -19.29
C ARG A 13 11.08 -13.74 -19.14
N GLN A 14 11.52 -12.90 -20.08
CA GLN A 14 12.80 -12.20 -19.97
C GLN A 14 12.87 -11.31 -18.73
N LEU A 15 11.78 -10.62 -18.38
CA LEU A 15 11.68 -9.84 -17.14
C LEU A 15 11.77 -10.75 -15.91
N SER A 16 11.08 -11.89 -15.92
CA SER A 16 11.15 -12.87 -14.83
C SER A 16 12.59 -13.38 -14.64
N ASP A 17 13.28 -13.77 -15.72
CA ASP A 17 14.64 -14.28 -15.67
C ASP A 17 15.63 -13.20 -15.21
N SER A 18 15.43 -11.94 -15.62
CA SER A 18 16.24 -10.81 -15.15
C SER A 18 16.03 -10.54 -13.66
N VAL A 19 14.79 -10.62 -13.17
CA VAL A 19 14.46 -10.46 -11.75
C VAL A 19 15.04 -11.61 -10.92
N LEU A 20 14.99 -12.83 -11.42
CA LEU A 20 15.61 -14.00 -10.78
C LEU A 20 17.14 -13.84 -10.70
N SER A 21 17.78 -13.40 -11.77
CA SER A 21 19.22 -13.14 -11.81
C SER A 21 19.65 -12.05 -10.81
N VAL A 22 18.86 -10.97 -10.68
CA VAL A 22 19.10 -9.92 -9.69
C VAL A 22 18.89 -10.46 -8.27
N ALA A 23 17.84 -11.26 -8.06
CA ALA A 23 17.57 -11.88 -6.76
C ALA A 23 18.72 -12.82 -6.34
N ASP A 24 19.24 -13.65 -7.25
CA ASP A 24 20.40 -14.52 -6.99
C ASP A 24 21.66 -13.72 -6.69
N THR A 25 21.87 -12.60 -7.38
CA THR A 25 23.01 -11.71 -7.12
C THR A 25 22.91 -11.05 -5.74
N VAL A 26 21.73 -10.58 -5.36
CA VAL A 26 21.46 -10.00 -4.03
C VAL A 26 21.60 -11.07 -2.93
N MET A 27 21.17 -12.30 -3.21
CA MET A 27 21.27 -13.43 -2.27
C MET A 27 22.72 -13.87 -2.08
N SER A 28 23.51 -13.94 -3.14
CA SER A 28 24.94 -14.27 -3.04
C SER A 28 25.72 -13.19 -2.29
N ALA A 29 25.42 -11.90 -2.52
CA ALA A 29 25.99 -10.79 -1.77
C ALA A 29 25.61 -10.83 -0.28
N GLY A 30 24.36 -11.21 0.04
CA GLY A 30 23.89 -11.40 1.42
C GLY A 30 24.54 -12.59 2.13
N ALA A 31 24.78 -13.68 1.42
CA ALA A 31 25.49 -14.85 1.96
C ALA A 31 26.96 -14.54 2.31
N VAL A 32 27.62 -13.66 1.55
CA VAL A 32 28.97 -13.18 1.85
C VAL A 32 28.98 -12.24 3.06
N ALA A 33 27.93 -11.43 3.26
CA ALA A 33 27.77 -10.56 4.44
C ALA A 33 27.37 -11.34 5.71
N GLY A 34 26.78 -12.53 5.55
CA GLY A 34 26.20 -13.37 6.62
C GLY A 34 27.16 -14.11 7.53
N SER A 35 28.47 -13.91 7.38
CA SER A 35 29.46 -14.56 8.25
C SER A 35 29.64 -13.88 9.63
N VAL A 36 28.78 -12.92 10.00
CA VAL A 36 29.05 -12.05 11.18
C VAL A 36 28.07 -12.22 12.35
N THR A 37 26.84 -12.74 12.22
CA THR A 37 25.97 -13.01 13.41
C THR A 37 24.87 -14.04 13.13
N ASP A 38 24.70 -15.01 14.01
CA ASP A 38 23.76 -16.16 13.89
C ASP A 38 22.26 -15.74 13.91
N SER A 39 21.91 -14.64 14.53
CA SER A 39 20.52 -14.13 14.58
C SER A 39 20.11 -13.34 13.31
N GLY A 40 21.07 -12.72 12.60
CA GLY A 40 20.83 -12.05 11.33
C GLY A 40 20.53 -13.03 10.19
N ASN A 41 21.11 -14.24 10.26
CA ASN A 41 20.93 -15.27 9.24
C ASN A 41 19.51 -15.82 9.17
N SER A 42 18.79 -15.90 10.29
CA SER A 42 17.43 -16.45 10.30
C SER A 42 16.42 -15.53 9.60
N LEU A 43 16.48 -14.24 9.81
CA LEU A 43 15.60 -13.26 9.18
C LEU A 43 15.92 -13.13 7.67
N TRP A 44 17.21 -13.10 7.33
CA TRP A 44 17.65 -13.02 5.94
C TRP A 44 17.27 -14.28 5.15
N ASN A 45 17.55 -15.46 5.68
CA ASN A 45 17.18 -16.73 5.06
C ASN A 45 15.66 -16.87 4.92
N TRP A 46 14.90 -16.42 5.92
CA TRP A 46 13.45 -16.38 5.85
C TRP A 46 12.96 -15.43 4.74
N LEU A 47 13.51 -14.20 4.64
CA LEU A 47 13.20 -13.25 3.58
C LEU A 47 13.54 -13.83 2.20
N CYS A 48 14.70 -14.47 2.05
CA CYS A 48 15.12 -15.10 0.80
C CYS A 48 14.18 -16.24 0.39
N GLN A 49 13.83 -17.14 1.32
CA GLN A 49 12.90 -18.26 1.07
C GLN A 49 11.51 -17.73 0.71
N TRP A 50 11.04 -16.71 1.40
CA TRP A 50 9.77 -16.06 1.11
C TRP A 50 9.77 -15.43 -0.29
N PHE A 51 10.85 -14.75 -0.65
CA PHE A 51 11.02 -14.12 -1.95
C PHE A 51 11.10 -15.15 -3.08
N GLN A 52 11.85 -16.26 -2.87
CA GLN A 52 11.92 -17.38 -3.82
C GLN A 52 10.56 -18.04 -3.99
N LYS A 53 9.86 -18.34 -2.90
CA LYS A 53 8.51 -18.92 -2.94
C LYS A 53 7.53 -18.02 -3.69
N MET A 54 7.68 -16.72 -3.61
CA MET A 54 6.86 -15.76 -4.30
C MET A 54 7.18 -15.69 -5.80
N LEU A 55 8.47 -15.74 -6.17
CA LEU A 55 8.91 -15.70 -7.57
C LEU A 55 8.68 -17.05 -8.29
N SER A 56 8.65 -18.16 -7.58
CA SER A 56 8.43 -19.50 -8.13
C SER A 56 6.97 -19.83 -8.41
N GLN A 57 6.02 -18.92 -8.10
CA GLN A 57 4.60 -19.16 -8.37
C GLN A 57 4.25 -18.80 -9.82
N GLU A 58 3.33 -19.56 -10.42
CA GLU A 58 2.86 -19.40 -11.81
C GLU A 58 2.30 -17.99 -12.13
N ASN A 59 2.11 -17.13 -11.11
CA ASN A 59 1.46 -15.83 -11.22
C ASN A 59 2.39 -14.65 -10.87
N VAL A 60 3.67 -14.70 -11.21
CA VAL A 60 4.66 -13.64 -10.94
C VAL A 60 4.15 -12.25 -11.38
N GLY A 61 3.46 -12.18 -12.53
CA GLY A 61 2.91 -10.91 -13.02
C GLY A 61 1.92 -10.25 -12.07
N ILE A 62 1.11 -11.03 -11.35
CA ILE A 62 0.14 -10.51 -10.38
C ILE A 62 0.87 -9.91 -9.17
N TYR A 63 1.91 -10.59 -8.67
CA TYR A 63 2.71 -10.08 -7.56
C TYR A 63 3.47 -8.80 -7.95
N LEU A 64 3.98 -8.70 -9.19
CA LEU A 64 4.63 -7.48 -9.68
C LEU A 64 3.67 -6.27 -9.66
N ILE A 65 2.39 -6.45 -10.00
CA ILE A 65 1.37 -5.40 -9.88
C ILE A 65 1.24 -4.95 -8.41
N GLY A 66 1.12 -5.89 -7.48
CA GLY A 66 1.02 -5.60 -6.06
C GLY A 66 2.25 -4.86 -5.51
N PHE A 67 3.46 -5.31 -5.86
CA PHE A 67 4.71 -4.65 -5.48
C PHE A 67 4.83 -3.24 -6.05
N THR A 68 4.50 -3.06 -7.33
CA THR A 68 4.50 -1.74 -7.94
C THR A 68 3.55 -0.80 -7.21
N ALA A 69 2.37 -1.28 -6.81
CA ALA A 69 1.44 -0.51 -5.99
C ALA A 69 2.07 -0.11 -4.64
N GLN A 70 2.74 -1.03 -3.96
CA GLN A 70 3.41 -0.75 -2.68
C GLN A 70 4.58 0.22 -2.83
N LEU A 71 5.36 0.11 -3.90
CA LEU A 71 6.41 1.08 -4.22
C LEU A 71 5.85 2.49 -4.43
N LEU A 72 4.72 2.63 -5.13
CA LEU A 72 4.06 3.91 -5.33
C LEU A 72 3.56 4.49 -3.99
N PHE A 73 3.00 3.66 -3.11
CA PHE A 73 2.58 4.08 -1.78
C PHE A 73 3.75 4.49 -0.88
N SER A 74 4.87 3.80 -0.95
CA SER A 74 6.09 4.16 -0.23
C SER A 74 6.70 5.44 -0.79
N ALA A 75 6.79 5.55 -2.11
CA ALA A 75 7.31 6.73 -2.79
C ALA A 75 6.51 8.00 -2.47
N ARG A 76 5.16 7.93 -2.46
CA ARG A 76 4.34 9.09 -2.10
C ARG A 76 4.63 9.61 -0.69
N LEU A 77 4.83 8.69 0.26
CA LEU A 77 5.08 9.02 1.65
C LEU A 77 6.47 9.64 1.83
N LEU A 78 7.48 9.06 1.17
CA LEU A 78 8.84 9.59 1.12
C LEU A 78 8.88 11.00 0.53
N LEU A 79 8.29 11.19 -0.64
CA LEU A 79 8.29 12.48 -1.32
C LEU A 79 7.55 13.54 -0.49
N GLN A 80 6.43 13.18 0.11
CA GLN A 80 5.69 14.08 0.99
C GLN A 80 6.54 14.47 2.21
N TRP A 81 7.20 13.52 2.84
CA TRP A 81 8.08 13.78 3.99
C TRP A 81 9.26 14.68 3.60
N LEU A 82 9.98 14.35 2.52
CA LEU A 82 11.13 15.16 2.06
C LEU A 82 10.73 16.61 1.74
N ILE A 83 9.56 16.82 1.11
CA ILE A 83 9.05 18.16 0.81
C ILE A 83 8.69 18.89 2.10
N SER A 84 8.03 18.22 3.04
CA SER A 84 7.67 18.80 4.33
C SER A 84 8.89 19.14 5.18
N GLU A 85 9.93 18.29 5.15
CA GLU A 85 11.19 18.53 5.82
C GLU A 85 11.90 19.77 5.27
N LYS A 86 11.99 19.88 3.92
CA LYS A 86 12.64 21.00 3.26
C LYS A 86 11.93 22.34 3.49
N THR A 87 10.59 22.32 3.59
CA THR A 87 9.78 23.54 3.75
C THR A 87 9.46 23.87 5.20
N HIS A 88 9.81 22.98 6.14
CA HIS A 88 9.42 23.06 7.57
C HIS A 88 7.90 23.20 7.79
N LYS A 89 7.09 22.82 6.80
CA LYS A 89 5.63 22.86 6.84
C LYS A 89 5.08 21.54 6.32
N VAL A 90 4.05 21.01 6.99
CA VAL A 90 3.36 19.82 6.49
C VAL A 90 2.65 20.18 5.19
N GLN A 91 3.09 19.58 4.11
CA GLN A 91 2.56 19.84 2.77
C GLN A 91 1.83 18.61 2.20
N SER A 92 0.89 18.90 1.31
CA SER A 92 0.15 17.93 0.52
C SER A 92 0.48 18.15 -0.97
N PRO A 93 1.66 17.71 -1.45
CA PRO A 93 2.07 17.97 -2.82
C PRO A 93 1.20 17.21 -3.83
N ASN A 94 1.10 17.73 -5.04
CA ASN A 94 0.30 17.11 -6.12
C ASN A 94 0.70 15.67 -6.39
N ILE A 95 2.01 15.40 -6.39
CA ILE A 95 2.58 14.07 -6.64
C ILE A 95 2.10 13.03 -5.61
N TYR A 96 1.84 13.44 -4.36
CA TYR A 96 1.31 12.55 -3.33
C TYR A 96 -0.02 11.93 -3.75
N TRP A 97 -0.94 12.74 -4.30
CA TRP A 97 -2.26 12.26 -4.70
C TRP A 97 -2.23 11.49 -6.03
N ILE A 98 -1.32 11.86 -6.95
CA ILE A 98 -1.12 11.14 -8.20
C ILE A 98 -0.60 9.72 -7.91
N LEU A 99 0.43 9.59 -7.08
CA LEU A 99 0.96 8.28 -6.68
C LEU A 99 -0.07 7.47 -5.87
N SER A 100 -0.90 8.16 -5.07
CA SER A 100 -1.96 7.52 -4.29
C SER A 100 -3.01 6.87 -5.17
N ILE A 101 -3.52 7.58 -6.19
CA ILE A 101 -4.55 7.02 -7.08
C ILE A 101 -3.97 5.92 -7.98
N ALA A 102 -2.74 6.09 -8.48
CA ALA A 102 -2.06 5.08 -9.28
C ALA A 102 -1.80 3.79 -8.47
N GLY A 103 -1.28 3.92 -7.24
CA GLY A 103 -1.08 2.79 -6.33
C GLY A 103 -2.40 2.10 -5.96
N ALA A 104 -3.44 2.86 -5.66
CA ALA A 104 -4.77 2.31 -5.34
C ALA A 104 -5.39 1.57 -6.54
N TRP A 105 -5.21 2.11 -7.76
CA TRP A 105 -5.67 1.46 -8.98
C TRP A 105 -4.97 0.12 -9.21
N LEU A 106 -3.65 0.08 -9.10
CA LEU A 106 -2.88 -1.16 -9.23
C LEU A 106 -3.22 -2.16 -8.12
N LEU A 107 -3.41 -1.68 -6.87
CA LEU A 107 -3.76 -2.57 -5.77
C LEU A 107 -5.20 -3.12 -5.89
N THR A 108 -6.12 -2.36 -6.50
CA THR A 108 -7.45 -2.85 -6.85
C THR A 108 -7.39 -3.95 -7.91
N LEU A 109 -6.55 -3.77 -8.95
CA LEU A 109 -6.32 -4.82 -9.95
C LEU A 109 -5.66 -6.06 -9.34
N TYR A 110 -4.68 -5.87 -8.46
CA TYR A 110 -4.03 -6.96 -7.72
C TYR A 110 -5.05 -7.75 -6.89
N GLY A 111 -5.90 -7.06 -6.12
CA GLY A 111 -6.97 -7.69 -5.35
C GLY A 111 -7.97 -8.44 -6.23
N TRP A 112 -8.28 -7.91 -7.41
CA TRP A 112 -9.16 -8.59 -8.39
C TRP A 112 -8.53 -9.89 -8.89
N PHE A 113 -7.29 -9.85 -9.36
CA PHE A 113 -6.60 -11.06 -9.85
C PHE A 113 -6.36 -12.10 -8.75
N ARG A 114 -6.29 -11.67 -7.49
CA ARG A 114 -6.15 -12.54 -6.33
C ARG A 114 -7.49 -13.00 -5.74
N GLU A 115 -8.61 -12.53 -6.28
CA GLU A 115 -9.95 -12.75 -5.71
C GLU A 115 -10.02 -12.37 -4.22
N ASP A 116 -9.21 -11.37 -3.81
CA ASP A 116 -9.11 -10.90 -2.43
C ASP A 116 -9.98 -9.67 -2.22
N PHE A 117 -11.18 -9.92 -1.72
CA PHE A 117 -12.15 -8.87 -1.43
C PHE A 117 -11.65 -7.87 -0.38
N SER A 118 -10.87 -8.32 0.62
CA SER A 118 -10.37 -7.43 1.69
C SER A 118 -9.50 -6.32 1.12
N ILE A 119 -8.64 -6.68 0.16
CA ILE A 119 -7.79 -5.71 -0.56
C ILE A 119 -8.68 -4.73 -1.34
N ILE A 120 -9.65 -5.22 -2.10
CA ILE A 120 -10.54 -4.37 -2.91
C ILE A 120 -11.35 -3.43 -2.04
N LEU A 121 -11.98 -3.94 -0.97
CA LEU A 121 -12.78 -3.13 -0.05
C LEU A 121 -11.96 -2.02 0.60
N GLY A 122 -10.74 -2.33 1.04
CA GLY A 122 -9.82 -1.36 1.60
C GLY A 122 -9.48 -0.22 0.63
N GLN A 123 -9.43 -0.52 -0.67
CA GLN A 123 -9.14 0.50 -1.68
C GLN A 123 -10.35 1.35 -2.05
N ILE A 124 -11.57 0.80 -2.04
CA ILE A 124 -12.78 1.54 -2.48
C ILE A 124 -12.95 2.85 -1.73
N ILE A 125 -12.85 2.81 -0.40
CA ILE A 125 -13.04 4.01 0.44
C ILE A 125 -11.96 5.05 0.13
N THR A 126 -10.69 4.63 0.12
CA THR A 126 -9.55 5.53 -0.07
C THR A 126 -9.46 6.06 -1.50
N TYR A 127 -9.92 5.29 -2.47
CA TYR A 127 -9.89 5.63 -3.89
C TYR A 127 -10.70 6.89 -4.20
N TYR A 128 -11.95 6.98 -3.72
CA TYR A 128 -12.78 8.16 -3.93
C TYR A 128 -12.27 9.38 -3.19
N ILE A 129 -11.62 9.18 -2.03
CA ILE A 129 -10.94 10.26 -1.30
C ILE A 129 -9.75 10.80 -2.13
N TYR A 130 -8.98 9.93 -2.76
CA TYR A 130 -7.88 10.36 -3.65
C TYR A 130 -8.40 11.12 -4.87
N MET A 131 -9.50 10.66 -5.49
CA MET A 131 -10.13 11.39 -6.60
C MET A 131 -10.63 12.77 -6.18
N TRP A 132 -11.22 12.89 -5.00
CA TRP A 132 -11.64 14.19 -4.47
C TRP A 132 -10.44 15.13 -4.29
N ASN A 133 -9.34 14.66 -3.70
CA ASN A 133 -8.13 15.44 -3.52
C ASN A 133 -7.51 15.87 -4.86
N LEU A 134 -7.52 15.01 -5.89
CA LEU A 134 -7.09 15.37 -7.24
C LEU A 134 -7.96 16.47 -7.85
N ARG A 135 -9.28 16.46 -7.60
CA ARG A 135 -10.20 17.52 -8.01
C ARG A 135 -9.91 18.82 -7.27
N ALA A 136 -9.76 18.78 -5.94
CA ALA A 136 -9.42 19.96 -5.11
C ALA A 136 -8.09 20.61 -5.53
N LYS A 137 -7.11 19.80 -5.94
CA LYS A 137 -5.81 20.25 -6.49
C LYS A 137 -5.85 20.66 -7.96
N LYS A 138 -7.04 20.65 -8.60
CA LYS A 138 -7.24 20.98 -10.03
C LYS A 138 -6.47 20.08 -11.01
N ILE A 139 -6.01 18.90 -10.57
CA ILE A 139 -5.27 17.92 -11.39
C ILE A 139 -6.23 17.04 -12.18
N TRP A 140 -7.45 16.87 -11.71
CA TRP A 140 -8.45 15.99 -12.32
C TRP A 140 -8.89 16.45 -13.71
N GLN A 141 -9.06 17.75 -13.92
CA GLN A 141 -9.59 18.29 -15.17
C GLN A 141 -8.65 18.12 -16.37
N PRO A 142 -7.31 18.29 -16.25
CA PRO A 142 -6.37 18.06 -17.33
C PRO A 142 -6.26 16.60 -17.80
N LEU A 143 -6.74 15.62 -17.00
CA LEU A 143 -6.66 14.21 -17.36
C LEU A 143 -7.54 13.90 -18.60
N PRO A 144 -7.08 13.04 -19.52
CA PRO A 144 -7.87 12.56 -20.64
C PRO A 144 -9.23 11.99 -20.20
N ARG A 145 -10.28 12.21 -20.97
CA ARG A 145 -11.63 11.72 -20.62
C ARG A 145 -11.65 10.20 -20.41
N LEU A 146 -10.96 9.45 -21.26
CA LEU A 146 -10.86 8.00 -21.15
C LEU A 146 -10.26 7.58 -19.80
N LEU A 147 -9.14 8.18 -19.38
CA LEU A 147 -8.50 7.88 -18.12
C LEU A 147 -9.41 8.20 -16.93
N ARG A 148 -10.15 9.31 -16.99
CA ARG A 148 -11.11 9.65 -15.92
C ARG A 148 -12.21 8.60 -15.78
N TRP A 149 -12.75 8.10 -16.91
CA TRP A 149 -13.75 7.03 -16.89
C TRP A 149 -13.18 5.72 -16.37
N ILE A 150 -11.99 5.31 -16.79
CA ILE A 150 -11.29 4.14 -16.26
C ILE A 150 -11.16 4.26 -14.74
N LEU A 151 -10.64 5.39 -14.25
CA LEU A 151 -10.44 5.61 -12.82
C LEU A 151 -11.75 5.59 -12.03
N VAL A 152 -12.85 6.12 -12.55
CA VAL A 152 -14.16 6.12 -11.87
C VAL A 152 -14.82 4.75 -11.88
N LEU A 153 -14.73 4.01 -12.99
CA LEU A 153 -15.45 2.75 -13.16
C LEU A 153 -14.72 1.57 -12.52
N THR A 154 -13.39 1.58 -12.44
CA THR A 154 -12.62 0.45 -11.89
C THR A 154 -13.09 0.01 -10.50
N PRO A 155 -13.21 0.87 -9.48
CA PRO A 155 -13.65 0.44 -8.16
C PRO A 155 -15.11 -0.04 -8.15
N VAL A 156 -15.97 0.53 -9.01
CA VAL A 156 -17.38 0.11 -9.12
C VAL A 156 -17.46 -1.31 -9.70
N ILE A 157 -16.74 -1.55 -10.79
CA ILE A 157 -16.71 -2.87 -11.45
C ILE A 157 -16.09 -3.91 -10.50
N ALA A 158 -15.00 -3.56 -9.81
CA ALA A 158 -14.37 -4.43 -8.83
C ALA A 158 -15.33 -4.78 -7.68
N LEU A 159 -16.09 -3.81 -7.17
CA LEU A 159 -17.09 -4.03 -6.14
C LEU A 159 -18.21 -4.96 -6.61
N LEU A 160 -18.76 -4.72 -7.81
CA LEU A 160 -19.83 -5.55 -8.37
C LEU A 160 -19.37 -7.00 -8.59
N PHE A 161 -18.12 -7.17 -9.02
CA PHE A 161 -17.53 -8.49 -9.16
C PHE A 161 -17.39 -9.21 -7.81
N CYS A 162 -16.94 -8.50 -6.77
CA CYS A 162 -16.81 -9.04 -5.42
C CYS A 162 -18.15 -9.40 -4.77
N LEU A 163 -19.20 -8.61 -5.03
CA LEU A 163 -20.53 -8.88 -4.49
C LEU A 163 -21.16 -10.15 -5.08
N ARG A 164 -20.69 -10.61 -6.24
CA ARG A 164 -21.16 -11.85 -6.86
C ARG A 164 -20.85 -13.09 -6.00
N ASP A 165 -19.75 -13.08 -5.26
CA ASP A 165 -19.26 -14.19 -4.42
C ASP A 165 -19.21 -13.80 -2.93
N ALA A 166 -20.18 -13.01 -2.47
CA ALA A 166 -20.25 -12.47 -1.10
C ALA A 166 -20.18 -13.56 0.00
N ASP A 167 -20.78 -14.73 -0.24
CA ASP A 167 -20.78 -15.83 0.72
C ASP A 167 -19.38 -16.41 0.97
N ARG A 168 -18.55 -16.51 -0.05
CA ARG A 168 -17.13 -16.91 0.09
C ARG A 168 -16.34 -15.88 0.89
N PHE A 169 -16.64 -14.60 0.66
CA PHE A 169 -15.99 -13.50 1.36
C PHE A 169 -16.27 -13.50 2.86
N PHE A 170 -17.54 -13.52 3.25
CA PHE A 170 -17.91 -13.57 4.67
C PHE A 170 -17.39 -14.86 5.36
N GLY A 171 -17.35 -15.96 4.63
CA GLY A 171 -16.77 -17.20 5.11
C GLY A 171 -15.25 -17.09 5.39
N SER A 172 -14.48 -16.45 4.52
CA SER A 172 -13.03 -16.29 4.69
C SER A 172 -12.65 -15.28 5.79
N LEU A 173 -13.48 -14.25 5.99
CA LEU A 173 -13.25 -13.19 6.99
C LEU A 173 -13.49 -13.70 8.43
N PHE A 174 -14.50 -14.58 8.63
CA PHE A 174 -14.93 -15.02 9.97
C PHE A 174 -14.48 -16.45 10.32
N ARG A 175 -13.95 -17.23 9.37
CA ARG A 175 -13.56 -18.62 9.57
C ARG A 175 -12.04 -18.85 9.42
N ASN A 176 -11.21 -17.99 10.03
CA ASN A 176 -9.79 -18.29 10.09
C ASN A 176 -9.50 -19.00 11.43
N PRO A 177 -9.32 -20.36 11.45
CA PRO A 177 -9.12 -21.14 12.67
C PRO A 177 -7.82 -20.82 13.39
N ASP A 178 -6.86 -20.18 12.70
CA ASP A 178 -5.50 -19.95 13.20
C ASP A 178 -5.35 -18.64 13.98
N VAL A 179 -6.43 -17.85 14.15
CA VAL A 179 -6.38 -16.54 14.79
C VAL A 179 -7.41 -16.46 15.92
N SER A 180 -6.97 -16.18 17.13
CA SER A 180 -7.90 -15.92 18.23
C SER A 180 -8.79 -14.71 17.92
N ILE A 181 -10.08 -14.77 18.30
CA ILE A 181 -11.05 -13.69 18.06
C ILE A 181 -10.54 -12.35 18.63
N GLY A 182 -9.91 -12.36 19.80
CA GLY A 182 -9.35 -11.14 20.41
C GLY A 182 -8.26 -10.50 19.55
N LEU A 183 -7.38 -11.31 18.98
CA LEU A 183 -6.32 -10.84 18.10
C LEU A 183 -6.88 -10.34 16.76
N LEU A 184 -7.90 -11.00 16.22
CA LEU A 184 -8.62 -10.58 15.02
C LEU A 184 -9.27 -9.20 15.22
N VAL A 185 -9.99 -9.02 16.34
CA VAL A 185 -10.64 -7.75 16.70
C VAL A 185 -9.59 -6.65 16.87
N PHE A 186 -8.47 -6.93 17.56
CA PHE A 186 -7.39 -5.98 17.75
C PHE A 186 -6.78 -5.50 16.43
N GLY A 187 -6.43 -6.42 15.52
CA GLY A 187 -5.90 -6.09 14.20
C GLY A 187 -6.92 -5.32 13.34
N SER A 188 -8.20 -5.74 13.38
CA SER A 188 -9.29 -5.06 12.66
C SER A 188 -9.52 -3.64 13.17
N LEU A 189 -9.47 -3.40 14.48
CA LEU A 189 -9.53 -2.06 15.05
C LEU A 189 -8.38 -1.18 14.58
N GLY A 190 -7.16 -1.72 14.55
CA GLY A 190 -6.00 -1.02 14.00
C GLY A 190 -6.22 -0.61 12.55
N GLN A 191 -6.75 -1.50 11.73
CA GLN A 191 -7.05 -1.23 10.32
C GLN A 191 -8.17 -0.18 10.15
N VAL A 192 -9.20 -0.23 10.98
CA VAL A 192 -10.27 0.78 11.01
C VAL A 192 -9.70 2.15 11.36
N VAL A 193 -8.92 2.27 12.42
CA VAL A 193 -8.26 3.54 12.82
C VAL A 193 -7.36 4.05 11.70
N PHE A 194 -6.59 3.16 11.08
CA PHE A 194 -5.71 3.51 9.96
C PHE A 194 -6.48 4.02 8.73
N THR A 195 -7.68 3.51 8.50
CA THR A 195 -8.58 3.97 7.42
C THR A 195 -9.28 5.28 7.78
N LEU A 196 -9.69 5.46 9.04
CA LEU A 196 -10.35 6.68 9.52
C LEU A 196 -9.51 7.94 9.32
N ARG A 197 -8.17 7.83 9.23
CA ARG A 197 -7.31 8.97 8.91
C ARG A 197 -7.70 9.66 7.60
N PHE A 198 -8.11 8.90 6.59
CA PHE A 198 -8.51 9.46 5.30
C PHE A 198 -9.89 10.12 5.36
N ILE A 199 -10.81 9.56 6.16
CA ILE A 199 -12.13 10.18 6.41
C ILE A 199 -11.93 11.49 7.17
N TYR A 200 -11.09 11.49 8.19
CA TYR A 200 -10.72 12.71 8.92
C TYR A 200 -10.08 13.75 7.97
N GLN A 201 -9.16 13.33 7.12
CA GLN A 201 -8.48 14.19 6.15
C GLN A 201 -9.46 14.85 5.19
N ILE A 202 -10.40 14.08 4.60
CA ILE A 202 -11.33 14.63 3.62
C ILE A 202 -12.32 15.61 4.28
N VAL A 203 -12.84 15.29 5.46
CA VAL A 203 -13.73 16.21 6.22
C VAL A 203 -13.00 17.50 6.57
N TYR A 204 -11.75 17.40 7.04
CA TYR A 204 -10.94 18.57 7.36
C TYR A 204 -10.65 19.41 6.12
N SER A 205 -10.20 18.80 5.02
CA SER A 205 -9.90 19.47 3.76
C SER A 205 -11.14 20.11 3.13
N TYR A 206 -12.29 19.44 3.20
CA TYR A 206 -13.55 19.98 2.69
C TYR A 206 -13.97 21.26 3.43
N ARG A 207 -13.81 21.30 4.76
CA ARG A 207 -14.14 22.48 5.58
C ARG A 207 -13.21 23.67 5.31
N HIS A 208 -11.95 23.41 4.90
CA HIS A 208 -10.97 24.45 4.60
C HIS A 208 -10.92 24.83 3.11
N GLY A 209 -11.68 24.15 2.26
CA GLY A 209 -11.68 24.40 0.80
C GLY A 209 -10.41 23.96 0.08
N GLU A 210 -9.45 23.35 0.78
CA GLU A 210 -8.14 22.98 0.24
C GLU A 210 -7.77 21.54 0.61
N SER A 211 -7.04 20.86 -0.29
CA SER A 211 -6.47 19.53 0.00
C SER A 211 -5.24 19.66 0.89
N VAL A 212 -5.42 19.38 2.17
CA VAL A 212 -4.37 19.45 3.21
C VAL A 212 -4.23 18.13 3.96
N LEU A 213 -3.09 17.95 4.63
CA LEU A 213 -2.80 16.82 5.51
C LEU A 213 -2.63 17.34 6.95
N PRO A 214 -3.72 17.40 7.74
CA PRO A 214 -3.68 17.97 9.08
C PRO A 214 -2.92 17.05 10.06
N VAL A 215 -2.46 17.61 11.18
CA VAL A 215 -1.73 16.86 12.22
C VAL A 215 -2.50 15.63 12.70
N GLY A 216 -3.83 15.73 12.82
CA GLY A 216 -4.70 14.61 13.20
C GLY A 216 -4.64 13.42 12.23
N PHE A 217 -4.42 13.66 10.94
CA PHE A 217 -4.18 12.59 9.95
C PHE A 217 -2.94 11.76 10.33
N TRP A 218 -1.86 12.42 10.73
CA TRP A 218 -0.61 11.77 11.12
C TRP A 218 -0.72 11.06 12.46
N LEU A 219 -1.47 11.63 13.42
CA LEU A 219 -1.75 10.97 14.70
C LEU A 219 -2.55 9.68 14.52
N LEU A 220 -3.63 9.71 13.74
CA LEU A 220 -4.40 8.51 13.41
C LEU A 220 -3.56 7.49 12.64
N SER A 221 -2.68 7.96 11.74
CA SER A 221 -1.76 7.10 11.01
C SER A 221 -0.79 6.39 11.95
N LEU A 222 -0.24 7.11 12.93
CA LEU A 222 0.70 6.56 13.90
C LEU A 222 0.03 5.51 14.79
N VAL A 223 -1.16 5.82 15.35
CA VAL A 223 -1.91 4.90 16.19
C VAL A 223 -2.28 3.63 15.42
N GLY A 224 -2.87 3.77 14.23
CA GLY A 224 -3.25 2.63 13.41
C GLY A 224 -2.05 1.79 12.97
N ALA A 225 -0.95 2.43 12.54
CA ALA A 225 0.28 1.73 12.17
C ALA A 225 0.91 0.97 13.35
N THR A 226 0.91 1.57 14.54
CA THR A 226 1.42 0.90 15.77
C THR A 226 0.58 -0.33 16.11
N THR A 227 -0.74 -0.22 16.02
CA THR A 227 -1.65 -1.35 16.28
C THR A 227 -1.45 -2.48 15.25
N ILE A 228 -1.35 -2.12 13.96
CA ILE A 228 -1.12 -3.11 12.87
C ILE A 228 0.28 -3.75 13.02
N MET A 229 1.30 -2.98 13.39
CA MET A 229 2.65 -3.49 13.63
C MET A 229 2.68 -4.44 14.82
N ALA A 230 2.02 -4.10 15.94
CA ALA A 230 1.88 -4.98 17.10
C ALA A 230 1.14 -6.29 16.74
N TYR A 231 0.08 -6.21 15.95
CA TYR A 231 -0.60 -7.37 15.39
C TYR A 231 0.35 -8.23 14.53
N GLY A 232 1.13 -7.59 13.65
CA GLY A 232 2.13 -8.26 12.81
C GLY A 232 3.21 -8.98 13.64
N ILE A 233 3.68 -8.38 14.76
CA ILE A 233 4.65 -8.99 15.66
C ILE A 233 4.07 -10.26 16.29
N VAL A 234 2.85 -10.20 16.83
CA VAL A 234 2.17 -11.38 17.42
C VAL A 234 1.96 -12.48 16.38
N ARG A 235 1.66 -12.11 15.13
CA ARG A 235 1.47 -13.04 14.01
C ARG A 235 2.78 -13.49 13.37
N SER A 236 3.92 -12.94 13.78
CA SER A 236 5.21 -13.13 13.10
C SER A 236 5.13 -12.85 11.60
N ASP A 237 4.35 -11.81 11.22
CA ASP A 237 4.15 -11.38 9.85
C ASP A 237 5.07 -10.20 9.51
N PRO A 238 6.21 -10.45 8.84
CA PRO A 238 7.18 -9.41 8.55
C PRO A 238 6.70 -8.42 7.49
N VAL A 239 5.74 -8.78 6.65
CA VAL A 239 5.17 -7.86 5.65
C VAL A 239 4.44 -6.73 6.36
N LEU A 240 3.64 -7.06 7.38
CA LEU A 240 2.96 -6.07 8.21
C LEU A 240 3.97 -5.21 9.01
N ILE A 241 4.98 -5.83 9.60
CA ILE A 241 6.00 -5.14 10.41
C ILE A 241 6.78 -4.16 9.53
N LEU A 242 7.36 -4.63 8.43
CA LEU A 242 8.17 -3.79 7.53
C LEU A 242 7.32 -2.71 6.85
N GLY A 243 6.10 -3.07 6.41
CA GLY A 243 5.19 -2.13 5.76
C GLY A 243 4.80 -0.95 6.64
N GLN A 244 4.66 -1.16 7.96
CA GLN A 244 4.31 -0.09 8.89
C GLN A 244 5.53 0.65 9.46
N SER A 245 6.68 -0.02 9.60
CA SER A 245 7.89 0.57 10.21
C SER A 245 8.35 1.82 9.48
N PHE A 246 8.39 1.77 8.15
CA PHE A 246 8.78 2.92 7.34
C PHE A 246 7.80 4.09 7.48
N GLY A 247 6.50 3.79 7.45
CA GLY A 247 5.44 4.78 7.66
C GLY A 247 5.52 5.41 9.05
N TRP A 248 5.82 4.63 10.06
CA TRP A 248 5.89 5.07 11.46
C TRP A 248 6.88 6.22 11.67
N VAL A 249 8.09 6.12 11.10
CA VAL A 249 9.11 7.19 11.15
C VAL A 249 8.60 8.46 10.46
N ALA A 250 8.01 8.33 9.27
CA ALA A 250 7.47 9.47 8.53
C ALA A 250 6.29 10.14 9.26
N TYR A 251 5.42 9.35 9.92
CA TYR A 251 4.29 9.89 10.68
C TYR A 251 4.75 10.69 11.89
N LEU A 252 5.68 10.16 12.69
CA LEU A 252 6.28 10.89 13.80
C LEU A 252 6.88 12.22 13.35
N ARG A 253 7.65 12.21 12.28
CA ARG A 253 8.31 13.42 11.78
C ARG A 253 7.31 14.46 11.31
N ASN A 254 6.27 14.06 10.58
CA ASN A 254 5.20 14.97 10.16
C ASN A 254 4.41 15.55 11.35
N ILE A 255 4.20 14.78 12.41
CA ILE A 255 3.59 15.28 13.66
C ILE A 255 4.46 16.38 14.28
N MET A 256 5.79 16.14 14.39
CA MET A 256 6.72 17.12 14.95
C MET A 256 6.75 18.41 14.12
N ILE A 257 6.79 18.33 12.80
CA ILE A 257 6.74 19.49 11.91
C ILE A 257 5.41 20.22 12.06
N GLY A 258 4.29 19.51 12.09
CA GLY A 258 2.96 20.10 12.19
C GLY A 258 2.70 20.82 13.52
N PHE A 259 3.26 20.33 14.63
CA PHE A 259 3.17 21.05 15.93
C PHE A 259 4.05 22.29 15.96
N ARG A 260 5.21 22.30 15.32
CA ARG A 260 6.06 23.49 15.20
C ARG A 260 5.37 24.57 14.36
N GLN A 261 4.81 24.20 13.20
CA GLN A 261 4.09 25.10 12.31
C GLN A 261 2.89 25.81 12.99
N LYS A 262 2.31 25.21 14.04
CA LYS A 262 1.17 25.80 14.78
C LYS A 262 1.61 26.77 15.88
N LYS A 263 2.91 26.79 16.22
CA LYS A 263 3.47 27.72 17.22
C LYS A 263 4.02 29.01 16.63
N ASP A 264 4.39 28.98 15.36
CA ASP A 264 4.79 30.13 14.54
C ASP A 264 3.55 30.76 13.89
#